data_f68d0d5860af2e6e7b7b371a31e2c673
#
_entry.id   f68d0d5860af2e6e7b7b371a31e2c673
#
_cell.length_a   1.000
_cell.length_b   1.000
_cell.length_c   1.000
_cell.angle_alpha   90.00
_cell.angle_beta   90.00
_cell.angle_gamma   90.00
#
_symmetry.space_group_name_H-M   'P 1'
#
loop_
_entity.id
_entity.type
_entity.pdbx_description
1 polymer ?
#
loop_
_entity_poly.entity_id
_entity_poly.type
_entity_poly.pdbx_seq_one_letter_code
_entity_poly.pdbx_strand_id
1 'polypeptide(L)'
;MTQPNAITGLLPEGLSDRLPPAAEASAHLARSVLDTVAAHGYARVMPPIAEFEETLTQRLKSARAQDLLRAVDPVSQRTLAIRPDMTAQVGRIAATRLATAARPLRLSYGGPVLKLRANQLRPEREQLQVGAELIGTDSVAAAVEIVNVAIEALQAAGVTGITIDFTLPDLIDTLAAGPMPLSDAEREAVRTELDAKDAGALVALGAGAASYLPLIEAAGPFHAAMDKLEAIDAATGQGAIASRIAALRAIAKPIGWDITLTLDPTERHGFEYQSWFGFSVFAGGFVGEIGRGGSYTILRSDGSEEPAIGFSLYPDPLIDAGFGAMPVKRLFLPLGHDATVAKTLRGEGWRTVAALSDADDGAALGCSHWLDGDAARGY
;
A
#
# COMPACT_ATOMS: atom_id res chain seq x y z
N MET A 1 25.64 -24.64 -38.64
CA MET A 1 24.34 -24.75 -37.98
C MET A 1 24.40 -23.85 -36.77
N THR A 2 23.98 -22.62 -36.92
CA THR A 2 23.82 -21.65 -35.84
C THR A 2 22.57 -22.02 -35.06
N GLN A 3 22.72 -22.37 -33.77
CA GLN A 3 21.58 -22.55 -32.88
C GLN A 3 20.78 -21.24 -32.84
N PRO A 4 19.47 -21.26 -32.97
CA PRO A 4 18.68 -20.05 -32.76
C PRO A 4 18.86 -19.61 -31.30
N ASN A 5 19.23 -18.37 -31.11
CA ASN A 5 19.32 -17.74 -29.80
C ASN A 5 17.95 -17.83 -29.10
N ALA A 6 17.83 -18.78 -28.20
CA ALA A 6 16.60 -19.04 -27.42
C ALA A 6 16.38 -18.04 -26.27
N ILE A 7 16.85 -16.79 -26.39
CA ILE A 7 16.74 -15.76 -25.33
C ILE A 7 15.75 -14.64 -25.68
N THR A 8 14.99 -14.80 -26.76
CA THR A 8 13.93 -13.86 -27.10
C THR A 8 12.72 -14.07 -26.17
N GLY A 9 12.50 -13.15 -25.24
CA GLY A 9 11.31 -13.12 -24.37
C GLY A 9 11.53 -13.43 -22.89
N LEU A 10 12.79 -13.73 -22.45
CA LEU A 10 13.07 -13.87 -21.03
C LEU A 10 13.22 -12.49 -20.36
N LEU A 11 12.43 -12.27 -19.33
CA LEU A 11 12.55 -11.11 -18.45
C LEU A 11 13.43 -11.44 -17.24
N PRO A 12 14.03 -10.45 -16.57
CA PRO A 12 14.72 -10.68 -15.31
C PRO A 12 13.78 -11.29 -14.26
N GLU A 13 14.34 -12.11 -13.36
CA GLU A 13 13.59 -12.71 -12.27
C GLU A 13 12.80 -11.67 -11.47
N GLY A 14 11.52 -11.96 -11.20
CA GLY A 14 10.59 -11.08 -10.49
C GLY A 14 10.05 -9.91 -11.31
N LEU A 15 10.32 -9.87 -12.63
CA LEU A 15 9.68 -8.95 -13.57
C LEU A 15 8.85 -9.73 -14.58
N SER A 16 7.64 -9.26 -14.88
CA SER A 16 6.72 -9.93 -15.79
C SER A 16 5.89 -8.94 -16.59
N ASP A 17 5.49 -9.33 -17.81
CA ASP A 17 4.50 -8.60 -18.57
C ASP A 17 3.12 -8.85 -17.99
N ARG A 18 2.37 -7.79 -17.76
CA ARG A 18 0.97 -7.89 -17.38
C ARG A 18 0.10 -7.82 -18.64
N LEU A 19 -0.45 -8.96 -19.02
CA LEU A 19 -1.26 -9.11 -20.24
C LEU A 19 -2.77 -8.89 -19.95
N PRO A 20 -3.61 -8.68 -20.99
CA PRO A 20 -5.05 -8.71 -20.83
C PRO A 20 -5.55 -10.07 -20.29
N PRO A 21 -6.56 -10.11 -19.37
CA PRO A 21 -7.32 -8.96 -18.86
C PRO A 21 -6.67 -8.27 -17.66
N ALA A 22 -5.59 -8.78 -17.08
CA ALA A 22 -4.98 -8.30 -15.83
C ALA A 22 -4.44 -6.85 -15.96
N ALA A 23 -3.92 -6.46 -17.13
CA ALA A 23 -3.48 -5.09 -17.37
C ALA A 23 -4.63 -4.07 -17.26
N GLU A 24 -5.79 -4.42 -17.81
CA GLU A 24 -7.01 -3.61 -17.70
C GLU A 24 -7.52 -3.54 -16.26
N ALA A 25 -7.53 -4.69 -15.56
CA ALA A 25 -7.91 -4.78 -14.15
C ALA A 25 -7.02 -3.90 -13.27
N SER A 26 -5.71 -3.90 -13.52
CA SER A 26 -4.73 -3.06 -12.83
C SER A 26 -5.05 -1.57 -13.00
N ALA A 27 -5.31 -1.13 -14.22
CA ALA A 27 -5.65 0.26 -14.51
C ALA A 27 -6.98 0.66 -13.86
N HIS A 28 -7.97 -0.24 -13.85
CA HIS A 28 -9.28 -0.01 -13.25
C HIS A 28 -9.20 0.10 -11.73
N LEU A 29 -8.52 -0.84 -11.06
CA LEU A 29 -8.31 -0.81 -9.61
C LEU A 29 -7.57 0.45 -9.16
N ALA A 30 -6.47 0.81 -9.83
CA ALA A 30 -5.74 2.03 -9.53
C ALA A 30 -6.62 3.27 -9.68
N ARG A 31 -7.45 3.33 -10.73
CA ARG A 31 -8.39 4.42 -10.96
C ARG A 31 -9.43 4.50 -9.86
N SER A 32 -10.06 3.38 -9.51
CA SER A 32 -11.10 3.31 -8.48
C SER A 32 -10.57 3.83 -7.13
N VAL A 33 -9.38 3.38 -6.71
CA VAL A 33 -8.73 3.85 -5.49
C VAL A 33 -8.45 5.35 -5.56
N LEU A 34 -7.84 5.84 -6.65
CA LEU A 34 -7.48 7.25 -6.78
C LEU A 34 -8.70 8.17 -6.85
N ASP A 35 -9.79 7.75 -7.49
CA ASP A 35 -11.02 8.54 -7.59
C ASP A 35 -11.71 8.64 -6.22
N THR A 36 -11.72 7.55 -5.44
CA THR A 36 -12.21 7.57 -4.04
C THR A 36 -11.38 8.52 -3.18
N VAL A 37 -10.06 8.40 -3.23
CA VAL A 37 -9.15 9.27 -2.47
C VAL A 37 -9.30 10.75 -2.88
N ALA A 38 -9.50 11.02 -4.19
CA ALA A 38 -9.77 12.37 -4.68
C ALA A 38 -11.08 12.93 -4.15
N ALA A 39 -12.13 12.11 -3.98
CA ALA A 39 -13.40 12.51 -3.39
C ALA A 39 -13.25 12.98 -1.93
N HIS A 40 -12.23 12.49 -1.22
CA HIS A 40 -11.83 12.95 0.12
C HIS A 40 -10.91 14.19 0.10
N GLY A 41 -10.71 14.82 -1.07
CA GLY A 41 -9.97 16.07 -1.21
C GLY A 41 -8.44 15.90 -1.34
N TYR A 42 -7.96 14.69 -1.63
CA TYR A 42 -6.52 14.45 -1.86
C TYR A 42 -6.14 14.81 -3.29
N ALA A 43 -5.22 15.75 -3.43
CA ALA A 43 -4.69 16.17 -4.73
C ALA A 43 -3.63 15.17 -5.23
N ARG A 44 -3.73 14.80 -6.50
CA ARG A 44 -2.81 13.84 -7.09
C ARG A 44 -1.46 14.46 -7.40
N VAL A 45 -0.37 13.77 -7.01
CA VAL A 45 1.01 14.06 -7.40
C VAL A 45 1.60 12.89 -8.20
N MET A 46 2.53 13.19 -9.11
CA MET A 46 3.20 12.19 -9.94
C MET A 46 4.72 12.39 -9.85
N PRO A 47 5.39 11.81 -8.85
CA PRO A 47 6.83 11.86 -8.77
C PRO A 47 7.48 11.01 -9.89
N PRO A 48 8.71 11.36 -10.35
CA PRO A 48 9.43 10.58 -11.36
C PRO A 48 9.79 9.19 -10.82
N ILE A 49 9.95 8.20 -11.72
CA ILE A 49 10.30 6.84 -11.34
C ILE A 49 11.72 6.73 -10.75
N ALA A 50 12.62 7.61 -11.16
CA ALA A 50 13.99 7.67 -10.68
C ALA A 50 14.32 9.07 -10.17
N GLU A 51 15.07 9.12 -9.07
CA GLU A 51 15.62 10.34 -8.47
C GLU A 51 17.08 10.11 -8.07
N PHE A 52 17.78 11.17 -7.67
CA PHE A 52 19.10 10.99 -7.06
C PHE A 52 18.97 10.17 -5.80
N GLU A 53 19.84 9.18 -5.64
CA GLU A 53 19.82 8.22 -4.51
C GLU A 53 19.73 8.93 -3.15
N GLU A 54 20.54 9.96 -2.95
CA GLU A 54 20.55 10.75 -1.73
C GLU A 54 19.18 11.36 -1.39
N THR A 55 18.40 11.72 -2.42
CA THR A 55 17.06 12.31 -2.23
C THR A 55 16.06 11.28 -1.72
N LEU A 56 16.17 10.03 -2.18
CA LEU A 56 15.30 8.92 -1.75
C LEU A 56 15.64 8.41 -0.35
N THR A 57 16.92 8.50 0.07
CA THR A 57 17.40 7.91 1.32
C THR A 57 17.40 8.87 2.51
N GLN A 58 17.52 10.18 2.29
CA GLN A 58 17.71 11.16 3.37
C GLN A 58 16.43 11.57 4.11
N ARG A 59 15.25 11.35 3.56
CA ARG A 59 14.01 11.95 4.07
C ARG A 59 13.11 11.02 4.87
N LEU A 60 13.33 9.73 4.78
CA LEU A 60 12.72 8.72 5.64
C LEU A 60 13.83 7.99 6.39
N LYS A 61 13.75 7.94 7.71
CA LYS A 61 14.74 7.26 8.59
C LYS A 61 14.96 5.77 8.26
N SER A 62 14.09 5.16 7.44
CA SER A 62 14.06 3.73 7.14
C SER A 62 14.45 3.32 5.73
N ALA A 63 14.68 4.25 4.81
CA ALA A 63 15.07 3.90 3.44
C ALA A 63 16.46 3.24 3.47
N ARG A 64 16.50 1.91 3.44
CA ARG A 64 17.75 1.15 3.37
C ARG A 64 18.36 1.34 1.99
N ALA A 65 19.46 2.08 1.93
CA ALA A 65 20.21 2.31 0.68
C ALA A 65 20.61 1.00 -0.04
N GLN A 66 20.65 -0.11 0.67
CA GLN A 66 21.05 -1.43 0.13
C GLN A 66 20.02 -2.06 -0.82
N ASP A 67 18.75 -1.62 -0.75
CA ASP A 67 17.65 -2.24 -1.50
C ASP A 67 17.23 -1.44 -2.75
N LEU A 68 18.05 -0.47 -3.18
CA LEU A 68 17.80 0.37 -4.34
C LEU A 68 18.44 -0.15 -5.61
N LEU A 69 17.68 -0.21 -6.69
CA LEU A 69 18.25 -0.39 -8.04
C LEU A 69 18.85 0.94 -8.51
N ARG A 70 20.14 0.93 -8.85
CA ARG A 70 20.93 2.13 -9.16
C ARG A 70 21.38 2.18 -10.59
N ALA A 71 21.52 3.40 -11.09
CA ALA A 71 22.18 3.69 -12.36
C ALA A 71 23.00 4.98 -12.22
N VAL A 72 24.03 5.15 -13.03
CA VAL A 72 24.76 6.43 -13.13
C VAL A 72 24.06 7.30 -14.16
N ASP A 73 23.69 8.52 -13.78
CA ASP A 73 23.17 9.52 -14.71
C ASP A 73 24.29 9.98 -15.65
N PRO A 74 24.17 9.77 -16.96
CA PRO A 74 25.23 10.16 -17.91
C PRO A 74 25.41 11.68 -18.01
N VAL A 75 24.42 12.47 -17.59
CA VAL A 75 24.47 13.94 -17.67
C VAL A 75 25.15 14.54 -16.44
N SER A 76 24.71 14.20 -15.25
CA SER A 76 25.22 14.76 -13.98
C SER A 76 26.34 13.93 -13.35
N GLN A 77 26.62 12.73 -13.83
CA GLN A 77 27.55 11.74 -13.26
C GLN A 77 27.21 11.34 -11.80
N ARG A 78 25.98 11.62 -11.36
CA ARG A 78 25.48 11.26 -10.02
C ARG A 78 24.72 9.94 -10.07
N THR A 79 24.60 9.28 -8.92
CA THR A 79 23.84 8.05 -8.80
C THR A 79 22.34 8.36 -8.77
N LEU A 80 21.61 7.77 -9.72
CA LEU A 80 20.16 7.67 -9.70
C LEU A 80 19.74 6.37 -9.04
N ALA A 81 18.60 6.39 -8.37
CA ALA A 81 17.95 5.19 -7.88
C ALA A 81 16.49 5.14 -8.35
N ILE A 82 16.04 3.93 -8.69
CA ILE A 82 14.63 3.67 -8.98
C ILE A 82 13.89 3.55 -7.66
N ARG A 83 12.72 4.16 -7.57
CA ARG A 83 11.93 4.21 -6.35
C ARG A 83 11.47 2.82 -5.91
N PRO A 84 11.76 2.38 -4.68
CA PRO A 84 11.18 1.18 -4.08
C PRO A 84 9.83 1.45 -3.41
N ASP A 85 9.53 2.74 -3.17
CA ASP A 85 8.34 3.27 -2.51
C ASP A 85 8.12 4.74 -2.89
N MET A 86 6.86 5.19 -2.91
CA MET A 86 6.51 6.56 -3.31
C MET A 86 6.36 7.52 -2.12
N THR A 87 6.18 7.04 -0.89
CA THR A 87 5.97 7.88 0.31
C THR A 87 7.10 8.88 0.51
N ALA A 88 8.37 8.43 0.38
CA ALA A 88 9.54 9.30 0.47
C ALA A 88 9.54 10.44 -0.56
N GLN A 89 9.11 10.14 -1.79
CA GLN A 89 9.02 11.13 -2.87
C GLN A 89 7.90 12.16 -2.60
N VAL A 90 6.75 11.69 -2.07
CA VAL A 90 5.62 12.57 -1.69
C VAL A 90 6.04 13.48 -0.53
N GLY A 91 6.73 12.95 0.49
CA GLY A 91 7.33 13.74 1.56
C GLY A 91 8.30 14.80 1.03
N ARG A 92 9.16 14.45 0.05
CA ARG A 92 10.04 15.42 -0.61
C ARG A 92 9.25 16.51 -1.34
N ILE A 93 8.20 16.16 -2.07
CA ILE A 93 7.34 17.14 -2.78
C ILE A 93 6.74 18.11 -1.77
N ALA A 94 6.21 17.61 -0.66
CA ALA A 94 5.64 18.43 0.42
C ALA A 94 6.68 19.36 1.04
N ALA A 95 7.88 18.84 1.33
CA ALA A 95 8.96 19.60 1.96
C ALA A 95 9.67 20.61 1.02
N THR A 96 9.49 20.49 -0.30
CA THR A 96 10.17 21.35 -1.28
C THR A 96 9.19 22.13 -2.17
N ARG A 97 8.50 21.44 -3.07
CA ARG A 97 7.62 22.06 -4.08
C ARG A 97 6.36 22.67 -3.48
N LEU A 98 5.88 22.09 -2.38
CA LEU A 98 4.70 22.51 -1.63
C LEU A 98 5.05 23.03 -0.22
N ALA A 99 6.29 23.47 0.00
CA ALA A 99 6.76 23.92 1.31
C ALA A 99 5.95 25.07 1.89
N THR A 100 5.43 25.96 1.04
CA THR A 100 4.63 27.13 1.42
C THR A 100 3.12 26.90 1.36
N ALA A 101 2.67 25.74 0.92
CA ALA A 101 1.26 25.42 0.86
C ALA A 101 0.68 25.24 2.28
N ALA A 102 -0.61 25.54 2.42
CA ALA A 102 -1.31 25.40 3.70
C ALA A 102 -1.28 23.94 4.22
N ARG A 103 -1.23 23.80 5.54
CA ARG A 103 -1.27 22.50 6.22
C ARG A 103 -2.63 22.29 6.88
N PRO A 104 -3.10 21.01 6.97
CA PRO A 104 -2.47 19.80 6.45
C PRO A 104 -2.63 19.65 4.91
N LEU A 105 -1.60 19.13 4.26
CA LEU A 105 -1.66 18.75 2.84
C LEU A 105 -2.29 17.36 2.70
N ARG A 106 -3.19 17.22 1.73
CA ARG A 106 -3.76 15.93 1.31
C ARG A 106 -3.23 15.61 -0.08
N LEU A 107 -2.38 14.60 -0.19
CA LEU A 107 -1.74 14.19 -1.44
C LEU A 107 -2.03 12.73 -1.73
N SER A 108 -2.24 12.38 -3.00
CA SER A 108 -2.41 11.02 -3.47
C SER A 108 -1.46 10.70 -4.61
N TYR A 109 -1.17 9.43 -4.79
CA TYR A 109 -0.24 8.95 -5.80
C TYR A 109 -0.59 7.54 -6.27
N GLY A 110 -0.09 7.17 -7.45
CA GLY A 110 -0.18 5.80 -7.98
C GLY A 110 0.80 5.58 -9.11
N GLY A 111 1.45 4.42 -9.09
CA GLY A 111 2.39 4.04 -10.12
C GLY A 111 3.26 2.84 -9.71
N PRO A 112 4.12 2.36 -10.62
CA PRO A 112 5.00 1.24 -10.34
C PRO A 112 6.11 1.62 -9.35
N VAL A 113 6.48 0.66 -8.51
CA VAL A 113 7.66 0.68 -7.64
C VAL A 113 8.48 -0.58 -7.89
N LEU A 114 9.80 -0.50 -7.68
CA LEU A 114 10.70 -1.59 -8.00
C LEU A 114 11.60 -1.93 -6.81
N LYS A 115 11.46 -3.14 -6.27
CA LYS A 115 12.32 -3.68 -5.22
C LYS A 115 13.53 -4.37 -5.82
N LEU A 116 14.69 -4.19 -5.20
CA LEU A 116 15.92 -4.86 -5.65
C LEU A 116 15.82 -6.38 -5.49
N ARG A 117 15.20 -6.83 -4.40
CA ARG A 117 15.04 -8.25 -4.06
C ARG A 117 13.58 -8.59 -3.82
N ALA A 118 13.17 -9.72 -4.36
CA ALA A 118 11.93 -10.38 -3.98
C ALA A 118 12.11 -11.15 -2.66
N ASN A 119 11.02 -11.49 -2.00
CA ASN A 119 11.02 -12.48 -0.93
C ASN A 119 10.28 -13.74 -1.37
N GLN A 120 10.40 -14.84 -0.59
CA GLN A 120 9.78 -16.13 -0.96
C GLN A 120 8.25 -16.09 -1.04
N LEU A 121 7.62 -15.18 -0.30
CA LEU A 121 6.16 -15.01 -0.29
C LEU A 121 5.69 -14.07 -1.41
N ARG A 122 6.57 -13.21 -1.92
CA ARG A 122 6.30 -12.27 -3.02
C ARG A 122 7.51 -12.23 -3.95
N PRO A 123 7.50 -13.07 -4.98
CA PRO A 123 8.59 -13.14 -5.95
C PRO A 123 8.63 -11.92 -6.88
N GLU A 124 7.54 -11.14 -6.96
CA GLU A 124 7.45 -9.96 -7.81
C GLU A 124 8.30 -8.82 -7.25
N ARG A 125 9.16 -8.27 -8.08
CA ARG A 125 9.99 -7.10 -7.77
C ARG A 125 9.33 -5.79 -8.17
N GLU A 126 8.60 -5.79 -9.27
CA GLU A 126 7.77 -4.66 -9.69
C GLU A 126 6.36 -4.81 -9.11
N GLN A 127 5.86 -3.77 -8.48
CA GLN A 127 4.55 -3.73 -7.85
C GLN A 127 3.85 -2.41 -8.20
N LEU A 128 2.55 -2.45 -8.34
CA LEU A 128 1.73 -1.24 -8.38
C LEU A 128 1.53 -0.76 -6.94
N GLN A 129 1.88 0.50 -6.67
CA GLN A 129 1.59 1.17 -5.40
C GLN A 129 0.60 2.30 -5.64
N VAL A 130 -0.46 2.35 -4.84
CA VAL A 130 -1.44 3.44 -4.83
C VAL A 130 -1.65 3.87 -3.40
N GLY A 131 -1.64 5.17 -3.12
CA GLY A 131 -1.75 5.62 -1.73
C GLY A 131 -2.10 7.09 -1.57
N ALA A 132 -2.20 7.48 -0.31
CA ALA A 132 -2.50 8.84 0.12
C ALA A 132 -1.74 9.22 1.37
N GLU A 133 -1.35 10.49 1.45
CA GLU A 133 -0.59 11.08 2.57
C GLU A 133 -1.26 12.35 3.05
N LEU A 134 -1.43 12.46 4.35
CA LEU A 134 -1.87 13.65 5.07
C LEU A 134 -0.65 14.22 5.81
N ILE A 135 -0.14 15.35 5.36
CA ILE A 135 1.13 15.91 5.82
C ILE A 135 0.91 17.21 6.60
N GLY A 136 1.55 17.34 7.75
CA GLY A 136 1.41 18.45 8.69
C GLY A 136 0.54 18.11 9.91
N THR A 137 0.13 16.84 10.05
CA THR A 137 -0.58 16.32 11.23
C THR A 137 -0.51 14.80 11.26
N ASP A 138 -0.49 14.23 12.45
CA ASP A 138 -0.65 12.81 12.74
C ASP A 138 -1.62 12.60 13.91
N SER A 139 -2.56 13.54 14.09
CA SER A 139 -3.57 13.49 15.14
C SER A 139 -4.47 12.25 15.03
N VAL A 140 -5.17 11.92 16.13
CA VAL A 140 -6.17 10.83 16.14
C VAL A 140 -7.23 11.03 15.05
N ALA A 141 -7.66 12.27 14.81
CA ALA A 141 -8.62 12.58 13.73
C ALA A 141 -8.01 12.28 12.33
N ALA A 142 -6.73 12.55 12.13
CA ALA A 142 -6.02 12.20 10.90
C ALA A 142 -5.90 10.68 10.73
N ALA A 143 -5.66 9.93 11.79
CA ALA A 143 -5.63 8.47 11.77
C ALA A 143 -7.02 7.89 11.43
N VAL A 144 -8.08 8.43 12.01
CA VAL A 144 -9.47 8.09 11.66
C VAL A 144 -9.74 8.32 10.17
N GLU A 145 -9.35 9.48 9.63
CA GLU A 145 -9.53 9.81 8.21
C GLU A 145 -8.78 8.80 7.31
N ILE A 146 -7.49 8.60 7.56
CA ILE A 146 -6.62 7.75 6.72
C ILE A 146 -7.10 6.30 6.69
N VAL A 147 -7.48 5.72 7.83
CA VAL A 147 -7.99 4.34 7.89
C VAL A 147 -9.30 4.21 7.12
N ASN A 148 -10.25 5.13 7.33
CA ASN A 148 -11.54 5.07 6.65
C ASN A 148 -11.39 5.28 5.13
N VAL A 149 -10.55 6.22 4.69
CA VAL A 149 -10.27 6.42 3.24
C VAL A 149 -9.66 5.18 2.61
N ALA A 150 -8.74 4.49 3.30
CA ALA A 150 -8.17 3.23 2.81
C ALA A 150 -9.23 2.13 2.68
N ILE A 151 -10.13 1.99 3.67
CA ILE A 151 -11.23 1.02 3.64
C ILE A 151 -12.20 1.35 2.49
N GLU A 152 -12.67 2.59 2.39
CA GLU A 152 -13.59 3.01 1.33
C GLU A 152 -12.99 2.83 -0.07
N ALA A 153 -11.71 3.11 -0.24
CA ALA A 153 -11.01 2.89 -1.51
C ALA A 153 -10.97 1.41 -1.92
N LEU A 154 -10.76 0.51 -0.97
CA LEU A 154 -10.80 -0.93 -1.22
C LEU A 154 -12.22 -1.44 -1.50
N GLN A 155 -13.21 -0.97 -0.75
CA GLN A 155 -14.62 -1.30 -0.98
C GLN A 155 -15.10 -0.81 -2.36
N ALA A 156 -14.72 0.41 -2.76
CA ALA A 156 -15.02 0.95 -4.09
C ALA A 156 -14.34 0.14 -5.22
N ALA A 157 -13.20 -0.48 -4.92
CA ALA A 157 -12.53 -1.43 -5.83
C ALA A 157 -13.16 -2.84 -5.81
N GLY A 158 -14.23 -3.06 -5.04
CA GLY A 158 -14.95 -4.33 -4.94
C GLY A 158 -14.33 -5.34 -3.97
N VAL A 159 -13.36 -4.93 -3.16
CA VAL A 159 -12.71 -5.83 -2.18
C VAL A 159 -13.64 -6.08 -1.00
N THR A 160 -13.76 -7.33 -0.60
CA THR A 160 -14.57 -7.79 0.54
C THR A 160 -13.73 -8.56 1.55
N GLY A 161 -14.26 -8.75 2.76
CA GLY A 161 -13.54 -9.47 3.81
C GLY A 161 -12.28 -8.72 4.26
N ILE A 162 -12.33 -7.40 4.30
CA ILE A 162 -11.22 -6.56 4.69
C ILE A 162 -10.94 -6.74 6.19
N THR A 163 -9.67 -6.92 6.52
CA THR A 163 -9.17 -6.92 7.90
C THR A 163 -8.17 -5.79 8.05
N ILE A 164 -8.34 -4.98 9.09
CA ILE A 164 -7.38 -3.98 9.52
C ILE A 164 -6.73 -4.47 10.80
N ASP A 165 -5.43 -4.64 10.76
CA ASP A 165 -4.62 -5.00 11.92
C ASP A 165 -3.85 -3.77 12.41
N PHE A 166 -4.15 -3.31 13.62
CA PHE A 166 -3.51 -2.14 14.21
C PHE A 166 -2.20 -2.50 14.91
N THR A 167 -1.27 -1.56 14.97
CA THR A 167 -0.04 -1.68 15.76
C THR A 167 0.31 -0.34 16.43
N LEU A 168 1.12 -0.43 17.48
CA LEU A 168 1.63 0.71 18.26
C LEU A 168 3.16 0.72 18.24
N PRO A 169 3.81 1.29 17.20
CA PRO A 169 5.26 1.22 17.02
C PRO A 169 6.08 1.82 18.17
N ASP A 170 5.54 2.81 18.89
CA ASP A 170 6.18 3.47 20.03
C ASP A 170 5.86 2.86 21.40
N LEU A 171 5.09 1.76 21.43
CA LEU A 171 4.61 1.17 22.70
C LEU A 171 5.76 0.81 23.66
N ILE A 172 6.76 0.11 23.14
CA ILE A 172 7.90 -0.34 23.96
C ILE A 172 8.74 0.85 24.42
N ASP A 173 8.91 1.87 23.56
CA ASP A 173 9.61 3.11 23.95
C ASP A 173 8.88 3.83 25.07
N THR A 174 7.56 3.94 24.96
CA THR A 174 6.71 4.59 25.95
C THR A 174 6.79 3.89 27.31
N LEU A 175 6.70 2.56 27.32
CA LEU A 175 6.79 1.77 28.55
C LEU A 175 8.20 1.79 29.15
N ALA A 176 9.24 1.70 28.30
CA ALA A 176 10.64 1.70 28.73
C ALA A 176 11.12 3.07 29.25
N ALA A 177 10.59 4.15 28.71
CA ALA A 177 10.87 5.50 29.21
C ALA A 177 10.14 5.82 30.53
N GLY A 178 9.19 4.99 30.95
CA GLY A 178 8.34 5.19 32.12
C GLY A 178 8.39 4.02 33.11
N PRO A 179 7.24 3.32 33.26
CA PRO A 179 7.05 2.35 34.35
C PRO A 179 7.85 1.04 34.20
N MET A 180 8.30 0.70 33.00
CA MET A 180 8.99 -0.57 32.71
C MET A 180 10.39 -0.30 32.10
N PRO A 181 11.33 0.26 32.88
CA PRO A 181 12.59 0.78 32.35
C PRO A 181 13.49 -0.31 31.75
N LEU A 182 14.06 0.00 30.58
CA LEU A 182 15.05 -0.82 29.89
C LEU A 182 16.19 0.10 29.41
N SER A 183 17.41 -0.41 29.39
CA SER A 183 18.51 0.23 28.65
C SER A 183 18.25 0.17 27.13
N ASP A 184 18.96 0.99 26.35
CA ASP A 184 18.80 1.01 24.90
C ASP A 184 19.08 -0.36 24.25
N ALA A 185 20.06 -1.10 24.75
CA ALA A 185 20.40 -2.43 24.25
C ALA A 185 19.32 -3.46 24.59
N GLU A 186 18.78 -3.44 25.84
CA GLU A 186 17.69 -4.32 26.26
C GLU A 186 16.41 -4.00 25.47
N ARG A 187 16.12 -2.74 25.24
CA ARG A 187 14.94 -2.30 24.48
C ARG A 187 14.94 -2.86 23.06
N GLU A 188 16.06 -2.82 22.34
CA GLU A 188 16.15 -3.37 21.00
C GLU A 188 16.04 -4.89 20.99
N ALA A 189 16.64 -5.58 21.98
CA ALA A 189 16.48 -7.01 22.14
C ALA A 189 15.01 -7.39 22.45
N VAL A 190 14.35 -6.69 23.38
CA VAL A 190 12.93 -6.91 23.72
C VAL A 190 12.04 -6.70 22.50
N ARG A 191 12.30 -5.68 21.69
CA ARG A 191 11.57 -5.45 20.44
C ARG A 191 11.66 -6.63 19.47
N THR A 192 12.87 -7.14 19.29
CA THR A 192 13.13 -8.27 18.39
C THR A 192 12.35 -9.51 18.84
N GLU A 193 12.39 -9.83 20.12
CA GLU A 193 11.71 -11.04 20.62
C GLU A 193 10.18 -10.87 20.68
N LEU A 194 9.67 -9.67 20.94
CA LEU A 194 8.24 -9.38 20.89
C LEU A 194 7.70 -9.43 19.46
N ASP A 195 8.45 -8.89 18.49
CA ASP A 195 8.10 -8.97 17.06
C ASP A 195 8.07 -10.43 16.57
N ALA A 196 9.07 -11.23 16.99
CA ALA A 196 9.13 -12.66 16.70
C ALA A 196 8.13 -13.51 17.51
N LYS A 197 7.44 -12.92 18.51
CA LYS A 197 6.57 -13.63 19.47
C LYS A 197 7.30 -14.74 20.22
N ASP A 198 8.62 -14.61 20.43
CA ASP A 198 9.42 -15.59 21.16
C ASP A 198 9.42 -15.32 22.67
N ALA A 199 8.44 -15.91 23.35
CA ALA A 199 8.32 -15.80 24.80
C ALA A 199 9.52 -16.40 25.55
N GLY A 200 10.14 -17.45 25.03
CA GLY A 200 11.27 -18.11 25.63
C GLY A 200 12.52 -17.25 25.58
N ALA A 201 12.83 -16.71 24.40
CA ALA A 201 13.96 -15.79 24.23
C ALA A 201 13.77 -14.49 25.03
N LEU A 202 12.54 -13.95 25.08
CA LEU A 202 12.21 -12.76 25.86
C LEU A 202 12.50 -12.97 27.37
N VAL A 203 12.11 -14.11 27.93
CA VAL A 203 12.39 -14.45 29.33
C VAL A 203 13.91 -14.63 29.58
N ALA A 204 14.63 -15.20 28.62
CA ALA A 204 16.08 -15.41 28.72
C ALA A 204 16.88 -14.09 28.77
N LEU A 205 16.33 -12.97 28.28
CA LEU A 205 16.95 -11.65 28.39
C LEU A 205 16.98 -11.11 29.83
N GLY A 206 16.23 -11.69 30.77
CA GLY A 206 16.21 -11.32 32.19
C GLY A 206 14.89 -10.74 32.67
N ALA A 207 14.82 -10.43 33.97
CA ALA A 207 13.58 -10.06 34.66
C ALA A 207 12.94 -8.77 34.08
N GLY A 208 13.74 -7.77 33.68
CA GLY A 208 13.25 -6.55 33.05
C GLY A 208 12.52 -6.84 31.74
N ALA A 209 13.12 -7.63 30.86
CA ALA A 209 12.53 -8.06 29.60
C ALA A 209 11.30 -8.96 29.79
N ALA A 210 11.36 -9.88 30.76
CA ALA A 210 10.25 -10.78 31.09
C ALA A 210 8.97 -10.03 31.51
N SER A 211 9.08 -8.81 32.03
CA SER A 211 7.91 -7.98 32.36
C SER A 211 7.07 -7.58 31.15
N TYR A 212 7.63 -7.64 29.94
CA TYR A 212 6.96 -7.36 28.65
C TYR A 212 6.22 -8.57 28.06
N LEU A 213 6.38 -9.78 28.65
CA LEU A 213 5.76 -11.00 28.18
C LEU A 213 4.23 -10.88 27.94
N PRO A 214 3.43 -10.21 28.80
CA PRO A 214 2.00 -10.05 28.57
C PRO A 214 1.63 -9.36 27.26
N LEU A 215 2.53 -8.58 26.64
CA LEU A 215 2.29 -7.92 25.36
C LEU A 215 2.16 -8.92 24.20
N ILE A 216 2.84 -10.08 24.27
CA ILE A 216 2.68 -11.15 23.26
C ILE A 216 1.23 -11.65 23.26
N GLU A 217 0.64 -11.79 24.45
CA GLU A 217 -0.74 -12.25 24.59
C GLU A 217 -1.78 -11.18 24.23
N ALA A 218 -1.38 -9.90 24.17
CA ALA A 218 -2.25 -8.79 23.80
C ALA A 218 -2.49 -8.67 22.29
N ALA A 219 -1.98 -9.61 21.47
CA ALA A 219 -2.30 -9.72 20.06
C ALA A 219 -3.60 -10.52 19.83
N GLY A 220 -4.36 -10.18 18.77
CA GLY A 220 -5.54 -10.92 18.33
C GLY A 220 -6.75 -10.05 17.99
N PRO A 221 -8.00 -10.57 18.10
CA PRO A 221 -9.21 -9.81 17.84
C PRO A 221 -9.27 -8.53 18.66
N PHE A 222 -9.59 -7.42 18.01
CA PHE A 222 -9.42 -6.06 18.54
C PHE A 222 -9.93 -5.87 19.96
N HIS A 223 -11.19 -6.23 20.22
CA HIS A 223 -11.78 -6.01 21.56
C HIS A 223 -11.05 -6.78 22.66
N ALA A 224 -10.75 -8.07 22.42
CA ALA A 224 -10.03 -8.89 23.39
C ALA A 224 -8.59 -8.42 23.60
N ALA A 225 -7.92 -7.97 22.52
CA ALA A 225 -6.58 -7.39 22.59
C ALA A 225 -6.57 -6.06 23.37
N MET A 226 -7.57 -5.22 23.16
CA MET A 226 -7.73 -3.96 23.89
C MET A 226 -7.96 -4.18 25.39
N ASP A 227 -8.78 -5.16 25.79
CA ASP A 227 -9.02 -5.46 27.20
C ASP A 227 -7.72 -5.93 27.89
N LYS A 228 -6.90 -6.73 27.19
CA LYS A 228 -5.58 -7.16 27.69
C LYS A 228 -4.60 -5.98 27.80
N LEU A 229 -4.58 -5.11 26.81
CA LEU A 229 -3.70 -3.93 26.80
C LEU A 229 -4.07 -2.97 27.94
N GLU A 230 -5.36 -2.76 28.22
CA GLU A 230 -5.86 -1.99 29.37
C GLU A 230 -5.45 -2.65 30.70
N ALA A 231 -5.55 -3.98 30.82
CA ALA A 231 -5.12 -4.69 32.01
C ALA A 231 -3.61 -4.55 32.24
N ILE A 232 -2.79 -4.60 31.20
CA ILE A 232 -1.34 -4.39 31.27
C ILE A 232 -1.04 -2.95 31.72
N ASP A 233 -1.72 -1.95 31.14
CA ASP A 233 -1.51 -0.55 31.51
C ASP A 233 -1.90 -0.29 32.98
N ALA A 234 -2.99 -0.88 33.45
CA ALA A 234 -3.41 -0.78 34.85
C ALA A 234 -2.46 -1.50 35.83
N ALA A 235 -1.96 -2.70 35.46
CA ALA A 235 -1.14 -3.51 36.34
C ALA A 235 0.32 -3.07 36.40
N THR A 236 0.92 -2.73 35.28
CA THR A 236 2.37 -2.45 35.14
C THR A 236 2.65 -1.15 34.42
N GLY A 237 1.81 -0.75 33.46
CA GLY A 237 1.97 0.46 32.65
C GLY A 237 1.67 1.76 33.39
N GLN A 238 1.00 1.73 34.54
CA GLN A 238 0.66 2.89 35.38
C GLN A 238 -0.02 4.02 34.61
N GLY A 239 -0.81 3.71 33.57
CA GLY A 239 -1.47 4.70 32.70
C GLY A 239 -0.58 5.30 31.60
N ALA A 240 0.63 4.82 31.41
CA ALA A 240 1.57 5.38 30.43
C ALA A 240 1.08 5.26 28.99
N ILE A 241 0.28 4.25 28.68
CA ILE A 241 -0.27 4.00 27.34
C ILE A 241 -1.76 4.31 27.22
N ALA A 242 -2.38 4.90 28.24
CA ALA A 242 -3.81 5.23 28.25
C ALA A 242 -4.22 6.11 27.05
N SER A 243 -3.36 7.05 26.63
CA SER A 243 -3.61 7.88 25.43
C SER A 243 -3.63 7.07 24.13
N ARG A 244 -2.79 6.04 24.02
CA ARG A 244 -2.75 5.14 22.85
C ARG A 244 -3.99 4.25 22.80
N ILE A 245 -4.40 3.73 23.95
CA ILE A 245 -5.63 2.95 24.12
C ILE A 245 -6.85 3.79 23.71
N ALA A 246 -6.96 5.01 24.22
CA ALA A 246 -8.04 5.94 23.85
C ALA A 246 -8.02 6.27 22.34
N ALA A 247 -6.84 6.46 21.74
CA ALA A 247 -6.68 6.70 20.32
C ALA A 247 -7.15 5.52 19.47
N LEU A 248 -6.75 4.28 19.79
CA LEU A 248 -7.18 3.07 19.07
C LEU A 248 -8.70 2.89 19.13
N ARG A 249 -9.34 3.12 20.31
CA ARG A 249 -10.81 3.10 20.43
C ARG A 249 -11.49 4.16 19.56
N ALA A 250 -10.91 5.37 19.48
CA ALA A 250 -11.43 6.43 18.65
C ALA A 250 -11.30 6.13 17.16
N ILE A 251 -10.18 5.52 16.72
CA ILE A 251 -9.93 5.11 15.34
C ILE A 251 -10.89 3.99 14.94
N ALA A 252 -11.08 2.99 15.79
CA ALA A 252 -11.95 1.84 15.52
C ALA A 252 -13.44 2.20 15.49
N LYS A 253 -13.85 3.23 16.23
CA LYS A 253 -15.27 3.58 16.45
C LYS A 253 -16.09 3.80 15.16
N PRO A 254 -15.61 4.53 14.13
CA PRO A 254 -16.38 4.77 12.91
C PRO A 254 -16.33 3.60 11.91
N ILE A 255 -15.49 2.59 12.14
CA ILE A 255 -15.30 1.48 11.19
C ILE A 255 -16.52 0.56 11.23
N GLY A 256 -17.03 0.20 10.04
CA GLY A 256 -18.21 -0.63 9.89
C GLY A 256 -18.03 -2.07 10.42
N TRP A 257 -19.12 -2.71 10.79
CA TRP A 257 -19.15 -4.07 11.32
C TRP A 257 -18.74 -5.16 10.30
N ASP A 258 -18.73 -4.82 9.02
CA ASP A 258 -18.29 -5.67 7.90
C ASP A 258 -16.77 -5.73 7.77
N ILE A 259 -16.04 -4.92 8.54
CA ILE A 259 -14.57 -4.89 8.59
C ILE A 259 -14.10 -5.64 9.84
N THR A 260 -13.22 -6.60 9.65
CA THR A 260 -12.58 -7.28 10.78
C THR A 260 -11.47 -6.42 11.34
N LEU A 261 -11.46 -6.22 12.66
CA LEU A 261 -10.40 -5.50 13.35
C LEU A 261 -9.59 -6.43 14.23
N THR A 262 -8.27 -6.35 14.12
CA THR A 262 -7.29 -6.98 14.98
C THR A 262 -6.32 -5.96 15.53
N LEU A 263 -5.55 -6.35 16.52
CA LEU A 263 -4.47 -5.56 17.09
C LEU A 263 -3.29 -6.48 17.38
N ASP A 264 -2.12 -6.12 16.87
CA ASP A 264 -0.84 -6.62 17.35
C ASP A 264 0.01 -5.43 17.84
N PRO A 265 -0.02 -5.13 19.15
CA PRO A 265 0.59 -3.91 19.64
C PRO A 265 2.11 -3.89 19.53
N THR A 266 2.74 -5.04 19.24
CA THR A 266 4.20 -5.19 19.16
C THR A 266 4.73 -5.51 17.77
N GLU A 267 3.85 -5.63 16.75
CA GLU A 267 4.26 -5.81 15.36
C GLU A 267 5.05 -4.60 14.87
N ARG A 268 6.22 -4.87 14.33
CA ARG A 268 7.13 -3.82 13.86
C ARG A 268 7.64 -4.03 12.43
N HIS A 269 7.51 -5.24 11.92
CA HIS A 269 8.05 -5.58 10.61
C HIS A 269 7.49 -4.69 9.49
N GLY A 270 8.36 -3.85 8.91
CA GLY A 270 7.97 -2.87 7.90
C GLY A 270 7.39 -1.56 8.44
N PHE A 271 7.38 -1.38 9.77
CA PHE A 271 6.90 -0.18 10.46
C PHE A 271 8.02 0.58 11.20
N GLU A 272 9.28 0.30 10.90
CA GLU A 272 10.45 0.86 11.62
C GLU A 272 10.56 2.39 11.52
N TYR A 273 9.87 3.01 10.55
CA TYR A 273 9.84 4.46 10.37
C TYR A 273 8.58 5.12 10.97
N GLN A 274 7.62 4.32 11.43
CA GLN A 274 6.38 4.86 11.98
C GLN A 274 6.58 5.41 13.39
N SER A 275 5.76 6.41 13.75
CA SER A 275 5.86 7.08 15.05
C SER A 275 5.02 6.37 16.11
N TRP A 276 3.72 6.65 16.19
CA TRP A 276 2.89 6.16 17.29
C TRP A 276 1.76 5.19 16.87
N PHE A 277 1.44 5.15 15.58
CA PHE A 277 0.32 4.39 15.05
C PHE A 277 0.70 3.74 13.72
N GLY A 278 0.32 2.49 13.55
CA GLY A 278 0.43 1.76 12.31
C GLY A 278 -0.75 0.84 12.08
N PHE A 279 -0.94 0.43 10.83
CA PHE A 279 -1.91 -0.59 10.48
C PHE A 279 -1.50 -1.34 9.21
N SER A 280 -1.82 -2.62 9.18
CA SER A 280 -1.77 -3.48 8.00
C SER A 280 -3.17 -3.75 7.50
N VAL A 281 -3.29 -3.96 6.18
CA VAL A 281 -4.54 -4.28 5.51
C VAL A 281 -4.44 -5.64 4.85
N PHE A 282 -5.41 -6.49 5.17
CA PHE A 282 -5.56 -7.81 4.56
C PHE A 282 -6.95 -7.92 3.92
N ALA A 283 -7.12 -8.89 3.02
CA ALA A 283 -8.42 -9.19 2.42
C ALA A 283 -8.70 -10.69 2.44
N GLY A 284 -9.96 -11.06 2.56
CA GLY A 284 -10.39 -12.45 2.57
C GLY A 284 -10.00 -13.18 1.28
N GLY A 285 -9.45 -14.41 1.43
CA GLY A 285 -9.02 -15.23 0.28
C GLY A 285 -7.61 -14.94 -0.25
N PHE A 286 -6.87 -14.01 0.38
CA PHE A 286 -5.49 -13.67 -0.01
C PHE A 286 -4.50 -14.00 1.09
N VAL A 287 -3.29 -14.39 0.67
CA VAL A 287 -2.18 -14.60 1.60
C VAL A 287 -1.32 -13.34 1.65
N GLY A 288 -1.14 -12.83 2.88
CA GLY A 288 -0.32 -11.65 3.14
C GLY A 288 -1.05 -10.31 3.02
N GLU A 289 -0.32 -9.29 3.32
CA GLU A 289 -0.76 -7.91 3.40
C GLU A 289 -0.97 -7.32 2.00
N ILE A 290 -2.10 -6.64 1.77
CA ILE A 290 -2.40 -5.91 0.52
C ILE A 290 -2.19 -4.39 0.66
N GLY A 291 -1.88 -3.92 1.84
CA GLY A 291 -1.60 -2.52 2.11
C GLY A 291 -1.20 -2.28 3.55
N ARG A 292 -0.63 -1.12 3.79
CA ARG A 292 -0.22 -0.65 5.12
C ARG A 292 -0.30 0.85 5.23
N GLY A 293 -0.37 1.35 6.44
CA GLY A 293 -0.36 2.77 6.71
C GLY A 293 0.07 3.07 8.14
N GLY A 294 0.13 4.36 8.46
CA GLY A 294 0.46 4.81 9.80
C GLY A 294 1.09 6.19 9.83
N SER A 295 1.37 6.65 11.04
CA SER A 295 2.00 7.94 11.31
C SER A 295 3.52 7.87 11.17
N TYR A 296 4.12 8.92 10.64
CA TYR A 296 5.56 9.04 10.45
C TYR A 296 6.00 10.50 10.45
N THR A 297 7.30 10.72 10.32
CA THR A 297 7.89 12.06 10.32
C THR A 297 8.69 12.28 9.04
N ILE A 298 8.47 13.42 8.38
CA ILE A 298 9.29 13.89 7.26
C ILE A 298 10.24 14.99 7.71
N LEU A 299 11.42 15.04 7.09
CA LEU A 299 12.39 16.12 7.29
C LEU A 299 12.16 17.24 6.29
N ARG A 300 11.90 18.45 6.77
CA ARG A 300 11.78 19.68 5.98
C ARG A 300 13.16 20.15 5.51
N SER A 301 13.17 21.11 4.58
CA SER A 301 14.40 21.66 4.01
C SER A 301 15.25 22.43 5.04
N ASP A 302 14.62 22.93 6.09
CA ASP A 302 15.29 23.63 7.21
C ASP A 302 15.77 22.70 8.33
N GLY A 303 15.62 21.38 8.15
CA GLY A 303 15.98 20.36 9.13
C GLY A 303 14.92 20.13 10.21
N SER A 304 13.82 20.87 10.22
CA SER A 304 12.71 20.62 11.15
C SER A 304 11.93 19.36 10.77
N GLU A 305 11.33 18.73 11.76
CA GLU A 305 10.46 17.57 11.60
C GLU A 305 9.00 18.01 11.38
N GLU A 306 8.31 17.36 10.44
CA GLU A 306 6.89 17.59 10.17
C GLU A 306 6.14 16.26 10.28
N PRO A 307 5.08 16.15 11.13
CA PRO A 307 4.30 14.94 11.27
C PRO A 307 3.49 14.65 10.00
N ALA A 308 3.32 13.38 9.71
CA ALA A 308 2.54 12.91 8.58
C ALA A 308 1.88 11.57 8.92
N ILE A 309 0.82 11.24 8.20
CA ILE A 309 0.15 9.95 8.27
C ILE A 309 -0.38 9.59 6.89
N GLY A 310 -0.28 8.33 6.50
CA GLY A 310 -0.73 7.91 5.18
C GLY A 310 -0.92 6.41 5.06
N PHE A 311 -1.28 5.97 3.87
CA PHE A 311 -1.35 4.56 3.52
C PHE A 311 -0.86 4.29 2.11
N SER A 312 -0.39 3.07 1.89
CA SER A 312 -0.07 2.48 0.60
C SER A 312 -0.82 1.18 0.42
N LEU A 313 -1.46 1.00 -0.73
CA LEU A 313 -2.06 -0.24 -1.17
C LEU A 313 -1.22 -0.83 -2.30
N TYR A 314 -1.09 -2.16 -2.30
CA TYR A 314 -0.40 -2.96 -3.31
C TYR A 314 -1.39 -3.94 -3.93
N PRO A 315 -2.15 -3.51 -4.96
CA PRO A 315 -3.29 -4.27 -5.47
C PRO A 315 -2.91 -5.48 -6.33
N ASP A 316 -1.63 -5.76 -6.57
CA ASP A 316 -1.20 -6.86 -7.43
C ASP A 316 -1.81 -8.22 -7.06
N PRO A 317 -1.85 -8.66 -5.78
CA PRO A 317 -2.52 -9.91 -5.42
C PRO A 317 -4.02 -9.94 -5.74
N LEU A 318 -4.68 -8.79 -5.63
CA LEU A 318 -6.10 -8.65 -5.98
C LEU A 318 -6.31 -8.82 -7.50
N ILE A 319 -5.41 -8.19 -8.30
CA ILE A 319 -5.47 -8.28 -9.77
C ILE A 319 -5.23 -9.71 -10.22
N ASP A 320 -4.27 -10.40 -9.65
CA ASP A 320 -3.93 -11.79 -9.98
C ASP A 320 -5.07 -12.76 -9.64
N ALA A 321 -5.88 -12.42 -8.65
CA ALA A 321 -7.11 -13.14 -8.30
C ALA A 321 -8.34 -12.72 -9.14
N GLY A 322 -8.17 -11.82 -10.11
CA GLY A 322 -9.23 -11.40 -11.05
C GLY A 322 -10.07 -10.22 -10.58
N PHE A 323 -9.72 -9.55 -9.47
CA PHE A 323 -10.39 -8.32 -9.07
C PHE A 323 -10.12 -7.20 -10.08
N GLY A 324 -11.09 -6.30 -10.24
CA GLY A 324 -11.01 -5.21 -11.22
C GLY A 324 -11.22 -5.66 -12.68
N ALA A 325 -11.37 -6.95 -12.94
CA ALA A 325 -11.72 -7.43 -14.26
C ALA A 325 -13.18 -7.07 -14.57
N MET A 326 -13.36 -6.21 -15.56
CA MET A 326 -14.68 -5.82 -16.04
C MET A 326 -15.09 -6.68 -17.23
N PRO A 327 -16.35 -7.18 -17.26
CA PRO A 327 -16.86 -7.83 -18.47
C PRO A 327 -16.79 -6.87 -19.66
N VAL A 328 -16.03 -7.22 -20.67
CA VAL A 328 -15.88 -6.38 -21.87
C VAL A 328 -16.82 -6.89 -22.95
N LYS A 329 -17.82 -6.09 -23.33
CA LYS A 329 -18.64 -6.36 -24.50
C LYS A 329 -17.86 -5.96 -25.75
N ARG A 330 -17.38 -6.96 -26.49
CA ARG A 330 -16.63 -6.75 -27.75
C ARG A 330 -17.58 -6.94 -28.93
N LEU A 331 -17.59 -5.93 -29.82
CA LEU A 331 -18.44 -5.88 -31.01
C LEU A 331 -17.54 -5.95 -32.25
N PHE A 332 -17.77 -6.97 -33.07
CA PHE A 332 -17.16 -7.06 -34.39
C PHE A 332 -17.87 -6.13 -35.38
N LEU A 333 -17.08 -5.35 -36.11
CA LEU A 333 -17.54 -4.44 -37.16
C LEU A 333 -17.14 -5.03 -38.52
N PRO A 334 -18.09 -5.48 -39.40
CA PRO A 334 -17.73 -6.01 -40.70
C PRO A 334 -17.13 -4.92 -41.61
N LEU A 335 -16.48 -5.34 -42.71
CA LEU A 335 -15.98 -4.40 -43.70
C LEU A 335 -17.10 -3.52 -44.25
N GLY A 336 -16.80 -2.23 -44.42
CA GLY A 336 -17.79 -1.26 -44.91
C GLY A 336 -18.84 -0.82 -43.91
N HIS A 337 -18.70 -1.15 -42.62
CA HIS A 337 -19.60 -0.68 -41.56
C HIS A 337 -19.68 0.85 -41.51
N ASP A 338 -20.81 1.37 -41.08
CA ASP A 338 -21.01 2.80 -40.87
C ASP A 338 -20.15 3.30 -39.66
N ALA A 339 -19.25 4.22 -39.93
CA ALA A 339 -18.36 4.79 -38.91
C ALA A 339 -19.12 5.60 -37.85
N THR A 340 -20.28 6.18 -38.19
CA THR A 340 -21.12 6.95 -37.27
C THR A 340 -21.81 6.03 -36.28
N VAL A 341 -22.37 4.93 -36.77
CA VAL A 341 -22.96 3.87 -35.94
C VAL A 341 -21.88 3.29 -35.00
N ALA A 342 -20.72 2.95 -35.53
CA ALA A 342 -19.62 2.42 -34.73
C ALA A 342 -19.16 3.43 -33.65
N LYS A 343 -19.14 4.73 -33.93
CA LYS A 343 -18.84 5.78 -32.95
C LYS A 343 -19.88 5.85 -31.83
N THR A 344 -21.17 5.79 -32.20
CA THR A 344 -22.28 5.78 -31.24
C THR A 344 -22.15 4.59 -30.27
N LEU A 345 -21.98 3.38 -30.81
CA LEU A 345 -21.84 2.17 -30.02
C LEU A 345 -20.59 2.20 -29.08
N ARG A 346 -19.49 2.78 -29.52
CA ARG A 346 -18.35 3.05 -28.63
C ARG A 346 -18.72 3.99 -27.48
N GLY A 347 -19.54 5.02 -27.76
CA GLY A 347 -20.09 5.91 -26.73
C GLY A 347 -21.00 5.21 -25.71
N GLU A 348 -21.64 4.13 -26.12
CA GLU A 348 -22.47 3.25 -25.26
C GLU A 348 -21.63 2.18 -24.50
N GLY A 349 -20.31 2.23 -24.62
CA GLY A 349 -19.39 1.34 -23.89
C GLY A 349 -18.98 0.07 -24.63
N TRP A 350 -19.34 -0.10 -25.92
CA TRP A 350 -18.86 -1.20 -26.72
C TRP A 350 -17.37 -1.05 -27.06
N ARG A 351 -16.59 -2.12 -26.95
CA ARG A 351 -15.24 -2.19 -27.50
C ARG A 351 -15.31 -2.81 -28.90
N THR A 352 -15.09 -2.01 -29.93
CA THR A 352 -15.26 -2.43 -31.33
C THR A 352 -13.96 -3.00 -31.91
N VAL A 353 -14.07 -4.07 -32.67
CA VAL A 353 -13.02 -4.71 -33.46
C VAL A 353 -13.44 -4.67 -34.93
N ALA A 354 -12.79 -3.85 -35.74
CA ALA A 354 -13.11 -3.75 -37.14
C ALA A 354 -12.43 -4.85 -37.95
N ALA A 355 -13.15 -5.42 -38.93
CA ALA A 355 -12.58 -6.31 -39.92
C ALA A 355 -11.52 -5.58 -40.75
N LEU A 356 -10.43 -6.23 -41.01
CA LEU A 356 -9.33 -5.78 -41.89
C LEU A 356 -9.37 -6.50 -43.23
N SER A 357 -10.10 -7.63 -43.30
CA SER A 357 -10.35 -8.42 -44.53
C SER A 357 -11.70 -9.10 -44.48
N ASP A 358 -12.21 -9.56 -45.65
CA ASP A 358 -13.42 -10.36 -45.74
C ASP A 358 -13.33 -11.74 -45.06
N ALA A 359 -12.10 -12.17 -44.76
CA ALA A 359 -11.84 -13.46 -44.11
C ALA A 359 -11.89 -13.37 -42.60
N ASP A 360 -11.99 -12.17 -42.00
CA ASP A 360 -11.96 -11.99 -40.54
C ASP A 360 -13.28 -12.48 -39.94
N ASP A 361 -13.12 -13.29 -38.88
CA ASP A 361 -14.22 -13.81 -38.07
C ASP A 361 -14.23 -13.16 -36.70
N GLY A 362 -15.32 -12.48 -36.39
CA GLY A 362 -15.46 -11.78 -35.12
C GLY A 362 -15.43 -12.69 -33.90
N ALA A 363 -15.99 -13.91 -34.00
CA ALA A 363 -15.92 -14.89 -32.91
C ALA A 363 -14.49 -15.36 -32.66
N ALA A 364 -13.74 -15.65 -33.73
CA ALA A 364 -12.31 -16.01 -33.64
C ALA A 364 -11.47 -14.86 -33.08
N LEU A 365 -11.87 -13.60 -33.31
CA LEU A 365 -11.24 -12.42 -32.74
C LEU A 365 -11.71 -12.11 -31.30
N GLY A 366 -12.48 -13.01 -30.68
CA GLY A 366 -12.95 -12.91 -29.31
C GLY A 366 -14.03 -11.85 -29.10
N CYS A 367 -14.81 -11.53 -30.14
CA CYS A 367 -15.97 -10.68 -30.03
C CYS A 367 -17.17 -11.49 -29.52
N SER A 368 -17.95 -10.91 -28.63
CA SER A 368 -19.21 -11.51 -28.14
C SER A 368 -20.41 -11.17 -28.98
N HIS A 369 -20.30 -10.13 -29.85
CA HIS A 369 -21.36 -9.59 -30.70
C HIS A 369 -20.76 -9.15 -32.03
N TRP A 370 -21.62 -9.04 -33.03
CA TRP A 370 -21.33 -8.47 -34.34
C TRP A 370 -22.32 -7.39 -34.70
N LEU A 371 -21.91 -6.45 -35.56
CA LEU A 371 -22.76 -5.36 -36.03
C LEU A 371 -23.61 -5.81 -37.22
N ASP A 372 -24.94 -5.76 -37.06
CA ASP A 372 -25.94 -6.01 -38.10
C ASP A 372 -26.75 -4.72 -38.36
N GLY A 373 -26.43 -4.03 -39.44
CA GLY A 373 -26.98 -2.70 -39.69
C GLY A 373 -26.49 -1.68 -38.65
N ASP A 374 -27.40 -1.25 -37.79
CA ASP A 374 -27.17 -0.32 -36.69
C ASP A 374 -27.23 -0.98 -35.30
N ALA A 375 -27.46 -2.29 -35.23
CA ALA A 375 -27.67 -3.02 -34.00
C ALA A 375 -26.55 -4.04 -33.69
N ALA A 376 -26.19 -4.19 -32.42
CA ALA A 376 -25.30 -5.24 -31.93
C ALA A 376 -26.07 -6.54 -31.71
N ARG A 377 -25.65 -7.63 -32.35
CA ARG A 377 -26.20 -8.98 -32.19
C ARG A 377 -25.19 -9.92 -31.58
N GLY A 378 -25.65 -10.79 -30.67
CA GLY A 378 -24.81 -11.86 -30.09
C GLY A 378 -24.52 -12.96 -31.12
N TYR A 379 -23.33 -13.58 -30.96
CA TYR A 379 -22.99 -14.78 -31.75
C TYR A 379 -23.78 -15.98 -31.29
#